data_928e19b6f948747369d374b8c46fb7e5
#
_entry.id   928e19b6f948747369d374b8c46fb7e5
#
_cell.length_a   1.000
_cell.length_b   1.000
_cell.length_c   1.000
_cell.angle_alpha   90.00
_cell.angle_beta   90.00
_cell.angle_gamma   90.00
#
_symmetry.space_group_name_H-M   'P 1'
#
loop_
_entity.id
_entity.type
_entity.pdbx_description
1 polymer ?
#
loop_
_entity_poly.entity_id
_entity_poly.type
_entity_poly.pdbx_seq_one_letter_code
_entity_poly.pdbx_strand_id
1 'polypeptide(L)'
;QNQIEKFGQHFFKEGSMVIPGQIGYDPLYHAIELEDTFLGIPISEYLDKLVGKKIRGEISGVEATVVNHIVATKSERGHNTLYLKYSKSGNDFTTNVFNDGENLIASSDIEYGISRVIANNPFATTIALGAASIGSAATVQEGVYFVRGHFVKVNTQTVIVDQYTDTPSYRVGLFIDENIV
;
A
#
# COMPACT_ATOMS: atom_id res chain seq x y z
N GLN A 1 8.62 -36.80 -8.87
CA GLN A 1 7.41 -35.98 -9.15
C GLN A 1 6.25 -36.57 -8.37
N ASN A 2 5.52 -35.75 -7.60
CA ASN A 2 4.46 -36.18 -6.73
C ASN A 2 3.28 -36.73 -7.55
N GLN A 3 2.63 -37.81 -7.09
CA GLN A 3 1.46 -38.38 -7.77
C GLN A 3 0.30 -37.37 -7.92
N ILE A 4 0.17 -36.44 -6.99
CA ILE A 4 -0.82 -35.35 -7.01
C ILE A 4 -0.57 -34.41 -8.18
N GLU A 5 0.69 -34.11 -8.52
CA GLU A 5 1.04 -33.24 -9.66
C GLU A 5 0.72 -33.92 -10.99
N LYS A 6 1.02 -35.21 -11.12
CA LYS A 6 0.66 -35.99 -12.31
C LYS A 6 -0.88 -36.07 -12.51
N PHE A 7 -1.60 -36.21 -11.42
CA PHE A 7 -3.07 -36.15 -11.46
C PHE A 7 -3.56 -34.77 -11.91
N GLY A 8 -2.98 -33.69 -11.36
CA GLY A 8 -3.31 -32.32 -11.72
C GLY A 8 -3.18 -32.03 -13.22
N GLN A 9 -2.11 -32.52 -13.86
CA GLN A 9 -1.85 -32.36 -15.31
C GLN A 9 -2.95 -32.92 -16.20
N HIS A 10 -3.75 -33.87 -15.72
CA HIS A 10 -4.87 -34.46 -16.49
C HIS A 10 -6.14 -33.62 -16.41
N PHE A 11 -6.29 -32.83 -15.35
CA PHE A 11 -7.53 -32.10 -15.06
C PHE A 11 -7.42 -30.59 -15.23
N PHE A 12 -6.22 -30.02 -15.04
CA PHE A 12 -6.03 -28.59 -15.07
C PHE A 12 -5.19 -28.16 -16.28
N LYS A 13 -5.65 -27.14 -16.97
CA LYS A 13 -4.87 -26.44 -17.99
C LYS A 13 -3.87 -25.49 -17.32
N GLU A 14 -2.82 -25.16 -18.05
CA GLU A 14 -1.84 -24.16 -17.64
C GLU A 14 -2.51 -22.85 -17.25
N GLY A 15 -2.16 -22.31 -16.07
CA GLY A 15 -2.74 -21.08 -15.51
C GLY A 15 -4.13 -21.24 -14.90
N SER A 16 -4.68 -22.48 -14.79
CA SER A 16 -5.99 -22.69 -14.16
C SER A 16 -5.98 -22.29 -12.70
N MET A 17 -7.00 -21.54 -12.26
CA MET A 17 -7.27 -21.28 -10.86
C MET A 17 -7.92 -22.52 -10.23
N VAL A 18 -7.19 -23.20 -9.35
CA VAL A 18 -7.66 -24.39 -8.62
C VAL A 18 -8.45 -23.97 -7.39
N ILE A 19 -7.93 -22.98 -6.67
CA ILE A 19 -8.61 -22.26 -5.60
C ILE A 19 -8.58 -20.79 -5.99
N PRO A 20 -9.70 -20.20 -6.43
CA PRO A 20 -9.72 -18.82 -6.90
C PRO A 20 -9.53 -17.85 -5.73
N GLY A 21 -8.55 -16.98 -5.84
CA GLY A 21 -8.48 -15.77 -5.04
C GLY A 21 -9.48 -14.74 -5.56
N GLN A 22 -10.16 -14.05 -4.65
CA GLN A 22 -11.02 -12.92 -5.06
C GLN A 22 -10.17 -11.78 -5.62
N ILE A 23 -10.64 -11.18 -6.70
CA ILE A 23 -10.06 -9.95 -7.24
C ILE A 23 -10.94 -8.80 -6.76
N GLY A 24 -10.34 -7.88 -6.01
CA GLY A 24 -10.95 -6.63 -5.57
C GLY A 24 -10.39 -5.46 -6.36
N TYR A 25 -11.21 -4.45 -6.61
CA TYR A 25 -10.80 -3.17 -7.15
C TYR A 25 -11.35 -2.08 -6.23
N ASP A 26 -10.46 -1.20 -5.77
CA ASP A 26 -10.78 -0.05 -4.93
C ASP A 26 -10.49 1.24 -5.72
N PRO A 27 -11.53 1.92 -6.24
CA PRO A 27 -11.36 3.18 -6.97
C PRO A 27 -11.16 4.39 -6.05
N LEU A 28 -11.40 4.23 -4.74
CA LEU A 28 -11.31 5.30 -3.74
C LEU A 28 -10.18 5.02 -2.74
N TYR A 29 -9.02 4.66 -3.26
CA TYR A 29 -7.86 4.36 -2.43
C TYR A 29 -7.21 5.67 -1.98
N HIS A 30 -7.62 6.15 -0.81
CA HIS A 30 -7.16 7.43 -0.29
C HIS A 30 -5.64 7.46 -0.13
N ALA A 31 -5.05 8.55 -0.59
CA ALA A 31 -3.61 8.79 -0.54
C ALA A 31 -3.32 10.13 0.13
N ILE A 32 -2.15 10.21 0.76
CA ILE A 32 -1.59 11.46 1.29
C ILE A 32 -0.14 11.58 0.84
N GLU A 33 0.19 12.71 0.24
CA GLU A 33 1.54 13.04 -0.21
C GLU A 33 2.31 13.76 0.89
N LEU A 34 3.56 13.38 1.06
CA LEU A 34 4.44 13.85 2.12
C LEU A 34 5.64 14.60 1.56
N GLU A 35 6.14 15.58 2.30
CA GLU A 35 7.44 16.17 2.02
C GLU A 35 8.53 15.09 2.03
N ASP A 36 9.60 15.29 1.27
CA ASP A 36 10.65 14.26 1.11
C ASP A 36 11.48 14.03 2.37
N THR A 37 11.55 15.04 3.23
CA THR A 37 12.34 14.99 4.47
C THR A 37 11.55 15.54 5.66
N PHE A 38 11.80 14.97 6.83
CA PHE A 38 11.32 15.51 8.09
C PHE A 38 12.50 15.68 9.07
N LEU A 39 12.67 16.89 9.60
CA LEU A 39 13.83 17.26 10.46
C LEU A 39 15.19 16.88 9.86
N GLY A 40 15.32 16.98 8.53
CA GLY A 40 16.53 16.65 7.79
C GLY A 40 16.75 15.16 7.51
N ILE A 41 15.82 14.29 7.91
CA ILE A 41 15.86 12.84 7.65
C ILE A 41 14.95 12.53 6.46
N PRO A 42 15.43 11.81 5.41
CA PRO A 42 14.58 11.34 4.34
C PRO A 42 13.50 10.40 4.89
N ILE A 43 12.23 10.70 4.65
CA ILE A 43 11.13 9.86 5.16
C ILE A 43 11.08 8.48 4.47
N SER A 44 11.69 8.34 3.30
CA SER A 44 11.85 7.07 2.59
C SER A 44 12.58 6.00 3.42
N GLU A 45 13.37 6.38 4.44
CA GLU A 45 14.09 5.43 5.30
C GLU A 45 13.15 4.64 6.22
N TYR A 46 11.96 5.17 6.51
CA TYR A 46 11.00 4.54 7.45
C TYR A 46 9.57 4.47 6.94
N LEU A 47 9.32 4.84 5.69
CA LEU A 47 7.98 4.87 5.12
C LEU A 47 7.31 3.48 5.15
N ASP A 48 8.09 2.42 4.89
CA ASP A 48 7.64 1.02 4.95
C ASP A 48 7.22 0.58 6.37
N LYS A 49 7.81 1.17 7.39
CA LYS A 49 7.51 0.86 8.81
C LYS A 49 6.19 1.44 9.29
N LEU A 50 5.59 2.31 8.50
CA LEU A 50 4.29 2.92 8.80
C LEU A 50 3.12 2.01 8.45
N VAL A 51 3.29 1.04 7.55
CA VAL A 51 2.21 0.14 7.14
C VAL A 51 1.63 -0.61 8.34
N GLY A 52 0.31 -0.55 8.49
CA GLY A 52 -0.43 -1.10 9.63
C GLY A 52 -0.52 -0.16 10.84
N LYS A 53 0.22 0.94 10.88
CA LYS A 53 0.15 1.90 12.00
C LYS A 53 -1.00 2.88 11.83
N LYS A 54 -1.53 3.32 12.97
CA LYS A 54 -2.46 4.45 13.02
C LYS A 54 -1.68 5.75 13.06
N ILE A 55 -2.13 6.72 12.28
CA ILE A 55 -1.58 8.07 12.23
C ILE A 55 -2.67 9.09 12.45
N ARG A 56 -2.30 10.26 12.92
CA ARG A 56 -3.20 11.38 13.22
C ARG A 56 -2.59 12.69 12.73
N GLY A 57 -3.44 13.55 12.17
CA GLY A 57 -3.06 14.94 11.86
C GLY A 57 -2.91 15.76 13.15
N GLU A 58 -1.83 16.53 13.25
CA GLU A 58 -1.54 17.35 14.42
C GLU A 58 -2.58 18.47 14.59
N ILE A 59 -2.98 19.07 13.48
CA ILE A 59 -3.92 20.20 13.44
C ILE A 59 -5.36 19.71 13.25
N SER A 60 -5.59 18.91 12.21
CA SER A 60 -6.92 18.43 11.86
C SER A 60 -7.50 17.49 12.91
N GLY A 61 -6.67 16.70 13.56
CA GLY A 61 -7.12 15.62 14.44
C GLY A 61 -7.74 14.42 13.72
N VAL A 62 -7.73 14.41 12.39
CA VAL A 62 -8.15 13.28 11.56
C VAL A 62 -7.28 12.06 11.86
N GLU A 63 -7.87 10.87 11.91
CA GLU A 63 -7.14 9.62 12.13
C GLU A 63 -7.31 8.67 10.95
N ALA A 64 -6.22 7.99 10.60
CA ALA A 64 -6.20 6.98 9.55
C ALA A 64 -5.26 5.83 9.91
N THR A 65 -5.46 4.68 9.26
CA THR A 65 -4.51 3.56 9.27
C THR A 65 -3.78 3.53 7.93
N VAL A 66 -2.46 3.43 7.96
CA VAL A 66 -1.64 3.27 6.77
C VAL A 66 -1.80 1.85 6.25
N VAL A 67 -2.18 1.70 4.98
CA VAL A 67 -2.39 0.39 4.35
C VAL A 67 -1.33 0.04 3.32
N ASN A 68 -0.70 1.05 2.72
CA ASN A 68 0.37 0.87 1.75
C ASN A 68 1.21 2.15 1.63
N HIS A 69 2.30 2.11 0.88
CA HIS A 69 3.15 3.25 0.62
C HIS A 69 3.81 3.19 -0.76
N ILE A 70 4.21 4.33 -1.28
CA ILE A 70 5.11 4.46 -2.43
C ILE A 70 6.23 5.44 -2.05
N VAL A 71 7.46 5.03 -2.32
CA VAL A 71 8.63 5.89 -2.19
C VAL A 71 8.83 6.64 -3.52
N ALA A 72 8.94 7.96 -3.45
CA ALA A 72 9.24 8.78 -4.62
C ALA A 72 10.61 8.40 -5.21
N THR A 73 10.65 8.21 -6.52
CA THR A 73 11.89 7.96 -7.25
C THR A 73 12.31 9.23 -8.01
N LYS A 74 13.61 9.43 -8.19
CA LYS A 74 14.15 10.59 -8.92
C LYS A 74 13.70 10.66 -10.39
N SER A 75 13.19 9.55 -10.93
CA SER A 75 12.73 9.44 -12.32
C SER A 75 11.23 9.74 -12.49
N GLU A 76 10.47 9.72 -11.42
CA GLU A 76 9.03 9.96 -11.43
C GLU A 76 8.74 11.28 -10.71
N ARG A 77 7.88 12.11 -11.34
CA ARG A 77 7.36 13.32 -10.68
C ARG A 77 6.32 12.89 -9.67
N GLY A 78 6.73 12.70 -8.43
CA GLY A 78 5.84 12.31 -7.35
C GLY A 78 6.47 12.55 -6.01
N HIS A 79 5.65 12.61 -4.99
CA HIS A 79 6.05 12.70 -3.60
C HIS A 79 5.97 11.33 -2.94
N ASN A 80 6.68 11.15 -1.84
CA ASN A 80 6.50 10.01 -0.98
C ASN A 80 5.02 9.95 -0.56
N THR A 81 4.35 8.83 -0.80
CA THR A 81 2.90 8.73 -0.66
C THR A 81 2.54 7.61 0.29
N LEU A 82 1.64 7.89 1.24
CA LEU A 82 0.99 6.87 2.05
C LEU A 82 -0.44 6.66 1.56
N TYR A 83 -0.85 5.40 1.46
CA TYR A 83 -2.22 5.02 1.22
C TYR A 83 -2.91 4.70 2.53
N LEU A 84 -4.13 5.20 2.68
CA LEU A 84 -4.78 5.35 3.97
C LEU A 84 -6.19 4.78 3.97
N LYS A 85 -6.59 4.29 5.13
CA LYS A 85 -7.98 4.06 5.47
C LYS A 85 -8.34 5.00 6.61
N TYR A 86 -9.08 6.06 6.31
CA TYR A 86 -9.56 6.99 7.32
C TYR A 86 -10.51 6.31 8.30
N SER A 87 -10.37 6.59 9.58
CA SER A 87 -11.13 5.95 10.66
C SER A 87 -11.85 6.94 11.57
N LYS A 88 -11.44 8.21 11.56
CA LYS A 88 -12.05 9.25 12.39
C LYS A 88 -11.92 10.62 11.73
N SER A 89 -13.01 11.39 11.75
CA SER A 89 -13.04 12.80 11.34
C SER A 89 -12.25 13.68 12.29
N GLY A 90 -11.92 14.87 11.83
CA GLY A 90 -11.19 15.87 12.58
C GLY A 90 -11.94 16.38 13.83
N ASN A 91 -11.24 17.24 14.58
CA ASN A 91 -11.76 17.82 15.82
C ASN A 91 -12.97 18.73 15.60
N ASP A 92 -13.17 19.20 14.38
CA ASP A 92 -14.29 20.02 13.92
C ASP A 92 -15.50 19.19 13.48
N PHE A 93 -15.40 17.85 13.47
CA PHE A 93 -16.38 16.86 13.01
C PHE A 93 -16.77 17.00 11.52
N THR A 94 -16.08 17.83 10.76
CA THR A 94 -16.35 18.10 9.32
C THR A 94 -15.19 17.74 8.43
N THR A 95 -13.97 17.94 8.88
CA THR A 95 -12.74 17.57 8.14
C THR A 95 -12.57 16.05 8.14
N ASN A 96 -12.50 15.44 6.96
CA ASN A 96 -12.45 13.98 6.79
C ASN A 96 -11.13 13.49 6.19
N VAL A 97 -10.24 14.40 5.80
CA VAL A 97 -8.91 14.13 5.25
C VAL A 97 -7.88 14.98 5.96
N PHE A 98 -6.62 14.62 5.88
CA PHE A 98 -5.55 15.43 6.44
C PHE A 98 -5.43 16.78 5.72
N ASN A 99 -5.01 17.81 6.45
CA ASN A 99 -4.79 19.14 5.89
C ASN A 99 -3.46 19.22 5.13
N ASP A 100 -3.40 20.13 4.18
CA ASP A 100 -2.16 20.50 3.51
C ASP A 100 -1.18 21.16 4.51
N GLY A 101 0.10 20.77 4.44
CA GLY A 101 1.16 21.33 5.28
C GLY A 101 1.10 20.98 6.77
N GLU A 102 0.26 20.01 7.19
CA GLU A 102 0.22 19.61 8.60
C GLU A 102 1.21 18.49 8.93
N ASN A 103 1.66 18.46 10.17
CA ASN A 103 2.44 17.35 10.67
C ASN A 103 1.56 16.12 10.96
N LEU A 104 2.11 14.94 10.66
CA LEU A 104 1.49 13.66 10.97
C LEU A 104 2.18 12.98 12.13
N ILE A 105 1.40 12.44 13.05
CA ILE A 105 1.81 11.80 14.30
C ILE A 105 1.46 10.32 14.23
N ALA A 106 2.42 9.43 14.51
CA ALA A 106 2.16 7.99 14.61
C ALA A 106 1.76 7.60 16.05
N SER A 107 0.82 6.69 16.19
CA SER A 107 0.36 6.19 17.50
C SER A 107 1.33 5.21 18.16
N SER A 108 2.34 4.75 17.45
CA SER A 108 3.36 3.81 17.93
C SER A 108 4.73 4.18 17.38
N ASP A 109 5.79 3.71 18.05
CA ASP A 109 7.17 3.95 17.63
C ASP A 109 7.41 3.50 16.18
N ILE A 110 8.23 4.28 15.46
CA ILE A 110 8.69 3.96 14.11
C ILE A 110 10.19 3.69 14.22
N GLU A 111 10.59 2.44 14.09
CA GLU A 111 11.99 2.03 14.17
C GLU A 111 12.60 1.94 12.77
N TYR A 112 13.79 2.54 12.58
CA TYR A 112 14.54 2.50 11.33
C TYR A 112 16.04 2.53 11.59
N GLY A 113 16.77 1.55 11.08
CA GLY A 113 18.20 1.39 11.38
C GLY A 113 18.43 1.29 12.88
N ILE A 114 19.27 2.20 13.43
CA ILE A 114 19.54 2.33 14.86
C ILE A 114 18.74 3.46 15.53
N SER A 115 17.87 4.12 14.77
CA SER A 115 17.09 5.29 15.20
C SER A 115 15.61 4.95 15.31
N ARG A 116 14.86 5.82 15.98
CA ARG A 116 13.39 5.70 16.06
C ARG A 116 12.71 7.06 16.20
N VAL A 117 11.51 7.17 15.67
CA VAL A 117 10.56 8.22 16.06
C VAL A 117 9.68 7.64 17.15
N ILE A 118 9.64 8.32 18.29
CA ILE A 118 8.83 7.87 19.44
C ILE A 118 7.36 8.14 19.17
N ALA A 119 6.50 7.23 19.61
CA ALA A 119 5.04 7.36 19.53
C ALA A 119 4.54 8.72 20.00
N ASN A 120 3.50 9.22 19.37
CA ASN A 120 2.89 10.52 19.61
C ASN A 120 3.77 11.74 19.30
N ASN A 121 4.90 11.55 18.62
CA ASN A 121 5.66 12.64 18.03
C ASN A 121 5.43 12.71 16.51
N PRO A 122 5.57 13.91 15.91
CA PRO A 122 5.51 14.06 14.46
C PRO A 122 6.61 13.26 13.75
N PHE A 123 6.27 12.67 12.62
CA PHE A 123 7.21 11.90 11.80
C PHE A 123 7.32 12.41 10.36
N ALA A 124 6.36 13.15 9.87
CA ALA A 124 6.32 13.71 8.52
C ALA A 124 5.45 14.95 8.48
N THR A 125 5.60 15.73 7.42
CA THR A 125 4.70 16.84 7.07
C THR A 125 4.05 16.51 5.73
N THR A 126 2.76 16.77 5.59
CA THR A 126 2.07 16.68 4.29
C THR A 126 2.55 17.81 3.37
N ILE A 127 2.51 17.61 2.05
CA ILE A 127 2.91 18.69 1.13
C ILE A 127 2.01 19.92 1.30
N ALA A 128 2.53 21.08 0.91
CA ALA A 128 1.90 22.38 1.17
C ALA A 128 0.61 22.65 0.36
N LEU A 129 0.34 21.85 -0.69
CA LEU A 129 -0.84 22.04 -1.54
C LEU A 129 -1.26 20.73 -2.18
N GLY A 130 -2.52 20.36 -2.00
CA GLY A 130 -3.11 19.18 -2.62
C GLY A 130 -2.59 17.86 -2.08
N ALA A 131 -2.21 17.81 -0.79
CA ALA A 131 -1.63 16.65 -0.17
C ALA A 131 -2.56 15.42 -0.18
N ALA A 132 -3.86 15.62 0.07
CA ALA A 132 -4.85 14.55 0.04
C ALA A 132 -5.32 14.29 -1.40
N SER A 133 -5.20 13.04 -1.84
CA SER A 133 -5.58 12.59 -3.18
C SER A 133 -6.30 11.24 -3.12
N ILE A 134 -6.81 10.81 -4.28
CA ILE A 134 -7.46 9.51 -4.45
C ILE A 134 -6.77 8.79 -5.60
N GLY A 135 -6.24 7.62 -5.30
CA GLY A 135 -5.74 6.68 -6.29
C GLY A 135 -6.66 5.49 -6.44
N SER A 136 -6.21 4.48 -7.16
CA SER A 136 -6.91 3.21 -7.33
C SER A 136 -5.99 2.03 -7.09
N ALA A 137 -6.54 0.96 -6.51
CA ALA A 137 -5.80 -0.26 -6.21
C ALA A 137 -6.55 -1.50 -6.67
N ALA A 138 -5.80 -2.52 -7.09
CA ALA A 138 -6.31 -3.85 -7.34
C ALA A 138 -5.71 -4.83 -6.33
N THR A 139 -6.54 -5.66 -5.73
CA THR A 139 -6.13 -6.69 -4.78
C THR A 139 -6.48 -8.06 -5.32
N VAL A 140 -5.53 -8.98 -5.30
CA VAL A 140 -5.75 -10.41 -5.53
C VAL A 140 -5.59 -11.09 -4.17
N GLN A 141 -6.64 -11.74 -3.68
CA GLN A 141 -6.60 -12.53 -2.46
C GLN A 141 -5.85 -13.84 -2.68
N GLU A 142 -5.47 -14.51 -1.59
CA GLU A 142 -4.77 -15.77 -1.68
C GLU A 142 -5.56 -16.81 -2.50
N GLY A 143 -4.83 -17.58 -3.27
CA GLY A 143 -5.39 -18.62 -4.12
C GLY A 143 -4.36 -19.68 -4.48
N VAL A 144 -4.78 -20.71 -5.19
CA VAL A 144 -3.90 -21.75 -5.72
C VAL A 144 -4.09 -21.86 -7.23
N TYR A 145 -2.98 -21.79 -7.95
CA TYR A 145 -2.93 -21.84 -9.40
C TYR A 145 -2.15 -23.06 -9.86
N PHE A 146 -2.58 -23.67 -10.98
CA PHE A 146 -1.84 -24.76 -11.61
C PHE A 146 -0.91 -24.17 -12.67
N VAL A 147 0.41 -24.25 -12.43
CA VAL A 147 1.42 -23.62 -13.26
C VAL A 147 2.56 -24.61 -13.54
N ARG A 148 2.84 -24.86 -14.81
CA ARG A 148 3.93 -25.75 -15.26
C ARG A 148 3.95 -27.12 -14.58
N GLY A 149 2.77 -27.68 -14.33
CA GLY A 149 2.63 -28.98 -13.71
C GLY A 149 2.62 -28.97 -12.15
N HIS A 150 2.67 -27.82 -11.54
CA HIS A 150 2.72 -27.63 -10.09
C HIS A 150 1.54 -26.81 -9.55
N PHE A 151 1.12 -27.10 -8.32
CA PHE A 151 0.17 -26.27 -7.58
C PHE A 151 0.92 -25.17 -6.83
N VAL A 152 0.73 -23.93 -7.24
CA VAL A 152 1.42 -22.77 -6.69
C VAL A 152 0.44 -21.95 -5.85
N LYS A 153 0.74 -21.83 -4.56
CA LYS A 153 -0.01 -20.94 -3.68
C LYS A 153 0.46 -19.50 -3.91
N VAL A 154 -0.48 -18.61 -4.19
CA VAL A 154 -0.25 -17.18 -4.28
C VAL A 154 -0.85 -16.51 -3.05
N ASN A 155 -0.07 -15.74 -2.34
CA ASN A 155 -0.53 -14.96 -1.20
C ASN A 155 -1.28 -13.71 -1.68
N THR A 156 -2.09 -13.13 -0.79
CA THR A 156 -2.76 -11.85 -1.05
C THR A 156 -1.75 -10.77 -1.44
N GLN A 157 -2.03 -10.09 -2.54
CA GLN A 157 -1.21 -8.99 -3.07
C GLN A 157 -2.11 -7.83 -3.44
N THR A 158 -1.66 -6.61 -3.13
CA THR A 158 -2.32 -5.37 -3.55
C THR A 158 -1.33 -4.58 -4.38
N VAL A 159 -1.76 -4.16 -5.56
CA VAL A 159 -1.00 -3.29 -6.45
C VAL A 159 -1.75 -1.97 -6.64
N ILE A 160 -1.02 -0.87 -6.56
CA ILE A 160 -1.55 0.44 -6.89
C ILE A 160 -1.60 0.51 -8.41
N VAL A 161 -2.81 0.68 -8.95
CA VAL A 161 -3.04 0.73 -10.39
C VAL A 161 -2.75 2.12 -10.93
N ASP A 162 -3.19 3.13 -10.18
CA ASP A 162 -2.87 4.52 -10.45
C ASP A 162 -2.84 5.32 -9.15
N GLN A 163 -1.91 6.28 -9.08
CA GLN A 163 -1.70 7.09 -7.88
C GLN A 163 -2.70 8.22 -7.77
N TYR A 164 -3.26 8.69 -8.90
CA TYR A 164 -3.98 9.96 -8.99
C TYR A 164 -5.30 9.89 -9.75
N THR A 165 -5.77 8.70 -10.13
CA THR A 165 -7.06 8.53 -10.81
C THR A 165 -7.85 7.34 -10.30
N ASP A 166 -9.15 7.48 -10.27
CA ASP A 166 -10.14 6.46 -9.96
C ASP A 166 -10.60 5.66 -11.19
N THR A 167 -10.19 6.09 -12.39
CA THR A 167 -10.60 5.50 -13.68
C THR A 167 -9.42 5.06 -14.54
N PRO A 168 -8.50 4.22 -14.00
CA PRO A 168 -7.35 3.76 -14.75
C PRO A 168 -7.75 2.78 -15.86
N SER A 169 -6.98 2.79 -16.96
CA SER A 169 -7.15 1.85 -18.08
C SER A 169 -5.97 0.90 -18.17
N TYR A 170 -5.85 -0.03 -17.22
CA TYR A 170 -4.77 -1.00 -17.15
C TYR A 170 -5.28 -2.44 -17.14
N ARG A 171 -4.40 -3.36 -17.50
CA ARG A 171 -4.61 -4.79 -17.31
C ARG A 171 -3.71 -5.27 -16.17
N VAL A 172 -4.31 -5.80 -15.12
CA VAL A 172 -3.60 -6.36 -13.95
C VAL A 172 -3.58 -7.88 -14.07
N GLY A 173 -2.45 -8.50 -13.78
CA GLY A 173 -2.31 -9.96 -13.83
C GLY A 173 -1.13 -10.44 -12.98
N LEU A 174 -1.05 -11.75 -12.78
CA LEU A 174 0.08 -12.41 -12.13
C LEU A 174 1.18 -12.69 -13.15
N PHE A 175 2.41 -12.41 -12.78
CA PHE A 175 3.60 -12.77 -13.54
C PHE A 175 4.26 -14.00 -12.89
N ILE A 176 4.70 -14.94 -13.72
CA ILE A 176 5.41 -16.15 -13.28
C ILE A 176 6.88 -15.93 -13.50
N ASP A 177 7.65 -15.92 -12.41
CA ASP A 177 9.12 -15.95 -12.44
C ASP A 177 9.60 -17.27 -11.84
N GLU A 178 10.42 -18.00 -12.59
CA GLU A 178 10.93 -19.31 -12.21
C GLU A 178 12.46 -19.27 -12.15
N ASN A 179 12.99 -19.33 -10.93
CA ASN A 179 14.42 -19.42 -10.71
C ASN A 179 14.78 -20.86 -10.33
N ILE A 180 15.67 -21.48 -11.11
CA ILE A 180 16.31 -22.76 -10.77
C ILE A 180 17.45 -22.43 -9.79
N VAL A 181 17.32 -22.91 -8.55
CA VAL A 181 18.36 -22.81 -7.52
C VAL A 181 19.20 -24.07 -7.52
#